data_bf8dafa6d031c1e320396d6b5be8c001
#
_entry.id   bf8dafa6d031c1e320396d6b5be8c001
#
_cell.length_a   1.000
_cell.length_b   1.000
_cell.length_c   1.000
_cell.angle_alpha   90.00
_cell.angle_beta   90.00
_cell.angle_gamma   90.00
#
_symmetry.space_group_name_H-M   'P 1'
#
loop_
_entity.id
_entity.type
_entity.pdbx_description
1 polymer ?
#
loop_
_entity_poly.entity_id
_entity_poly.type
_entity_poly.pdbx_seq_one_letter_code
_entity_poly.pdbx_strand_id
1 'polypeptide(L)'
;MKYKPSKQNVLADALSRRPDYEHAHVTTLSSPIGDLIHMAYPRNSQCVTLFRALGCDEYTDSDTSLSTRLRASLHRYSIDRGLLCYRTDVTDVPRVVVRYDKDLKYRILFKAHDTALSGHLGREKTCGSMSQHYW
;
A
#
# COMPACT_ATOMS: atom_id res chain seq x y z
N MET A 1 6.41 42.12 6.20
CA MET A 1 7.13 40.84 6.02
C MET A 1 7.91 40.89 4.72
N LYS A 2 9.21 40.75 4.74
CA LYS A 2 10.02 40.68 3.49
C LYS A 2 10.08 39.21 3.03
N TYR A 3 9.57 38.96 1.84
CA TYR A 3 9.69 37.67 1.16
C TYR A 3 11.17 37.32 0.91
N LYS A 4 11.61 36.16 1.38
CA LYS A 4 12.97 35.68 1.14
C LYS A 4 12.92 34.61 0.03
N PRO A 5 13.60 34.79 -1.12
CA PRO A 5 13.60 33.79 -2.19
C PRO A 5 14.10 32.41 -1.70
N SER A 6 13.53 31.32 -2.21
CA SER A 6 13.80 29.95 -1.76
C SER A 6 15.27 29.54 -1.81
N LYS A 7 16.06 30.12 -2.72
CA LYS A 7 17.52 29.88 -2.81
C LYS A 7 18.33 30.37 -1.61
N GLN A 8 17.76 31.25 -0.79
CA GLN A 8 18.42 31.77 0.42
C GLN A 8 17.90 31.14 1.71
N ASN A 9 16.92 30.25 1.62
CA ASN A 9 16.33 29.59 2.78
C ASN A 9 16.88 28.18 2.95
N VAL A 10 18.20 28.09 3.13
CA VAL A 10 18.95 26.82 3.28
C VAL A 10 18.40 25.94 4.41
N LEU A 11 17.87 26.59 5.46
CA LEU A 11 17.32 25.84 6.60
C LEU A 11 16.00 25.13 6.27
N ALA A 12 15.12 25.79 5.52
CA ALA A 12 13.85 25.18 5.08
C ALA A 12 14.09 24.09 4.03
N ASP A 13 15.07 24.28 3.14
CA ASP A 13 15.44 23.27 2.15
C ASP A 13 16.10 22.05 2.81
N ALA A 14 16.97 22.26 3.80
CA ALA A 14 17.57 21.18 4.58
C ALA A 14 16.54 20.39 5.41
N LEU A 15 15.52 21.06 5.95
CA LEU A 15 14.44 20.42 6.70
C LEU A 15 13.49 19.63 5.78
N SER A 16 13.27 20.10 4.54
CA SER A 16 12.40 19.38 3.58
C SER A 16 13.07 18.16 2.94
N ARG A 17 14.40 18.10 2.98
CA ARG A 17 15.21 16.98 2.43
C ARG A 17 15.65 15.95 3.48
N ARG A 18 15.10 15.99 4.70
CA ARG A 18 15.45 15.00 5.71
C ARG A 18 15.07 13.60 5.26
N PRO A 19 16.03 12.66 5.14
CA PRO A 19 15.76 11.27 4.78
C PRO A 19 14.96 10.52 5.84
N ASP A 20 14.89 11.06 7.06
CA ASP A 20 14.14 10.51 8.19
C ASP A 20 12.62 10.44 7.92
N TYR A 21 12.10 11.25 7.00
CA TYR A 21 10.71 11.19 6.58
C TYR A 21 10.38 9.95 5.73
N GLU A 22 11.35 9.40 5.00
CA GLU A 22 11.13 8.22 4.16
C GLU A 22 11.07 6.93 4.98
N HIS A 23 11.79 6.84 6.09
CA HIS A 23 11.83 5.64 6.92
C HIS A 23 10.67 5.49 7.90
N ALA A 24 9.98 6.57 8.28
CA ALA A 24 8.84 6.52 9.18
C ALA A 24 7.61 5.78 8.58
N HIS A 25 7.54 5.65 7.26
CA HIS A 25 6.41 4.99 6.59
C HIS A 25 6.53 3.46 6.52
N VAL A 26 7.73 2.91 6.56
CA VAL A 26 7.94 1.45 6.43
C VAL A 26 7.57 0.69 7.72
N THR A 27 7.68 1.33 8.86
CA THR A 27 7.37 0.70 10.16
C THR A 27 5.87 0.60 10.46
N THR A 28 5.03 1.20 9.64
CA THR A 28 3.61 1.40 9.96
C THR A 28 2.68 0.32 9.37
N LEU A 29 3.20 -0.66 8.64
CA LEU A 29 2.40 -1.79 8.13
C LEU A 29 2.13 -2.89 9.18
N SER A 30 2.76 -2.83 10.36
CA SER A 30 2.35 -3.63 11.54
C SER A 30 1.19 -2.99 12.31
N SER A 31 0.51 -2.08 11.71
CA SER A 31 -0.59 -1.28 12.20
C SER A 31 -1.93 -2.01 11.98
N PRO A 32 -2.98 -1.66 12.73
CA PRO A 32 -4.34 -2.20 12.57
C PRO A 32 -4.89 -2.17 11.14
N ILE A 33 -4.28 -1.43 10.22
CA ILE A 33 -4.63 -1.45 8.79
C ILE A 33 -4.24 -2.78 8.11
N GLY A 34 -3.10 -3.35 8.43
CA GLY A 34 -2.69 -4.67 7.92
C GLY A 34 -3.70 -5.75 8.28
N ASP A 35 -4.14 -5.77 9.54
CA ASP A 35 -5.15 -6.71 10.01
C ASP A 35 -6.50 -6.48 9.31
N LEU A 36 -6.90 -5.23 9.11
CA LEU A 36 -8.14 -4.90 8.38
C LEU A 36 -8.07 -5.34 6.91
N ILE A 37 -6.93 -5.19 6.26
CA ILE A 37 -6.70 -5.68 4.89
C ILE A 37 -6.82 -7.20 4.85
N HIS A 38 -6.18 -7.89 5.78
CA HIS A 38 -6.24 -9.35 5.89
C HIS A 38 -7.68 -9.84 6.10
N MET A 39 -8.44 -9.21 6.99
CA MET A 39 -9.86 -9.51 7.23
C MET A 39 -10.77 -9.23 6.01
N ALA A 40 -10.34 -8.39 5.08
CA ALA A 40 -11.11 -8.08 3.88
C ALA A 40 -10.91 -9.12 2.74
N TYR A 41 -9.82 -9.88 2.74
CA TYR A 41 -9.52 -10.85 1.68
C TYR A 41 -10.55 -11.97 1.52
N PRO A 42 -11.11 -12.58 2.58
CA PRO A 42 -12.12 -13.64 2.44
C PRO A 42 -13.40 -13.17 1.73
N ARG A 43 -13.68 -11.87 1.78
CA ARG A 43 -14.85 -11.28 1.11
C ARG A 43 -14.67 -11.11 -0.41
N ASN A 44 -13.45 -11.31 -0.90
CA ASN A 44 -13.12 -11.14 -2.31
C ASN A 44 -12.66 -12.47 -2.93
N SER A 45 -13.48 -13.05 -3.80
CA SER A 45 -13.21 -14.32 -4.46
C SER A 45 -11.89 -14.35 -5.23
N GLN A 46 -11.48 -13.25 -5.84
CA GLN A 46 -10.21 -13.17 -6.56
C GLN A 46 -9.00 -13.24 -5.60
N CYS A 47 -9.10 -12.62 -4.43
CA CYS A 47 -8.04 -12.71 -3.42
C CYS A 47 -7.93 -14.13 -2.91
N VAL A 48 -9.05 -14.78 -2.56
CA VAL A 48 -9.10 -16.18 -2.12
C VAL A 48 -8.46 -17.11 -3.16
N THR A 49 -8.81 -16.92 -4.44
CA THR A 49 -8.23 -17.71 -5.54
C THR A 49 -6.72 -17.50 -5.67
N LEU A 50 -6.24 -16.26 -5.50
CA LEU A 50 -4.81 -15.95 -5.55
C LEU A 50 -4.04 -16.55 -4.37
N PHE A 51 -4.59 -16.47 -3.14
CA PHE A 51 -4.00 -17.10 -1.96
C PHE A 51 -3.83 -18.60 -2.15
N ARG A 52 -4.86 -19.29 -2.65
CA ARG A 52 -4.81 -20.71 -2.96
C ARG A 52 -3.77 -21.03 -4.03
N ALA A 53 -3.73 -20.28 -5.12
CA ALA A 53 -2.78 -20.46 -6.20
C ALA A 53 -1.32 -20.23 -5.78
N LEU A 54 -1.10 -19.43 -4.74
CA LEU A 54 0.22 -19.17 -4.15
C LEU A 54 0.59 -20.17 -3.03
N GLY A 55 -0.25 -21.20 -2.78
CA GLY A 55 0.03 -22.28 -1.82
C GLY A 55 -0.36 -21.95 -0.38
N CYS A 56 -1.26 -21.01 -0.16
CA CYS A 56 -1.86 -20.73 1.14
C CYS A 56 -3.19 -21.46 1.28
N ASP A 57 -3.24 -22.53 2.07
CA ASP A 57 -4.43 -23.37 2.30
C ASP A 57 -5.44 -22.73 3.28
N GLU A 58 -5.18 -21.52 3.74
CA GLU A 58 -6.00 -20.84 4.75
C GLU A 58 -7.43 -20.50 4.26
N TYR A 59 -7.70 -20.62 2.95
CA TYR A 59 -8.97 -20.25 2.33
C TYR A 59 -9.56 -21.41 1.51
N THR A 60 -9.98 -22.49 2.17
CA THR A 60 -10.29 -23.80 1.55
C THR A 60 -11.66 -23.94 0.87
N ASP A 61 -12.53 -22.95 0.80
CA ASP A 61 -13.96 -23.15 0.54
C ASP A 61 -14.53 -22.72 -0.80
N SER A 62 -13.85 -22.79 -1.93
CA SER A 62 -14.55 -22.73 -3.23
C SER A 62 -13.71 -23.22 -4.41
N ASP A 63 -14.32 -24.03 -5.26
CA ASP A 63 -13.85 -24.43 -6.59
C ASP A 63 -13.81 -23.23 -7.56
N THR A 64 -12.90 -22.31 -7.34
CA THR A 64 -12.75 -21.17 -8.26
C THR A 64 -11.50 -21.36 -9.10
N SER A 65 -11.67 -21.81 -10.35
CA SER A 65 -10.56 -21.90 -11.29
C SER A 65 -9.99 -20.52 -11.60
N LEU A 66 -8.67 -20.40 -11.58
CA LEU A 66 -7.97 -19.19 -12.01
C LEU A 66 -8.34 -18.83 -13.45
N SER A 67 -8.79 -17.60 -13.67
CA SER A 67 -8.95 -17.09 -15.03
C SER A 67 -7.60 -17.09 -15.75
N THR A 68 -7.61 -17.24 -17.06
CA THR A 68 -6.39 -17.25 -17.91
C THR A 68 -5.53 -16.01 -17.67
N ARG A 69 -6.19 -14.86 -17.45
CA ARG A 69 -5.52 -13.58 -17.18
C ARG A 69 -4.79 -13.58 -15.84
N LEU A 70 -5.41 -14.11 -14.78
CA LEU A 70 -4.79 -14.20 -13.46
C LEU A 70 -3.64 -15.20 -13.46
N ARG A 71 -3.79 -16.33 -14.17
CA ARG A 71 -2.74 -17.33 -14.34
C ARG A 71 -1.50 -16.76 -15.01
N ALA A 72 -1.66 -15.96 -16.05
CA ALA A 72 -0.56 -15.29 -16.75
C ALA A 72 0.17 -14.26 -15.86
N SER A 73 -0.51 -13.64 -14.92
CA SER A 73 0.06 -12.62 -14.03
C SER A 73 0.43 -13.15 -12.64
N LEU A 74 0.28 -14.45 -12.37
CA LEU A 74 0.48 -15.04 -11.05
C LEU A 74 1.90 -14.81 -10.51
N HIS A 75 2.91 -14.85 -11.38
CA HIS A 75 4.32 -14.60 -11.02
C HIS A 75 4.59 -13.19 -10.46
N ARG A 76 3.66 -12.25 -10.63
CA ARG A 76 3.73 -10.89 -10.07
C ARG A 76 3.17 -10.79 -8.66
N TYR A 77 2.47 -11.81 -8.20
CA TYR A 77 1.89 -11.85 -6.87
C TYR A 77 2.79 -12.62 -5.91
N SER A 78 2.81 -12.18 -4.67
CA SER A 78 3.49 -12.85 -3.56
C SER A 78 2.70 -12.64 -2.28
N ILE A 79 2.96 -13.46 -1.28
CA ILE A 79 2.39 -13.30 0.05
C ILE A 79 3.53 -12.90 0.99
N ASP A 80 3.37 -11.79 1.68
CA ASP A 80 4.27 -11.33 2.72
C ASP A 80 3.49 -11.05 4.00
N ARG A 81 3.85 -11.73 5.09
CA ARG A 81 3.21 -11.62 6.41
C ARG A 81 1.68 -11.73 6.37
N GLY A 82 1.15 -12.63 5.55
CA GLY A 82 -0.29 -12.83 5.38
C GLY A 82 -0.97 -11.78 4.48
N LEU A 83 -0.23 -10.82 3.92
CA LEU A 83 -0.74 -9.84 2.99
C LEU A 83 -0.41 -10.20 1.55
N LEU A 84 -1.40 -10.07 0.66
CA LEU A 84 -1.21 -10.25 -0.76
C LEU A 84 -0.49 -9.04 -1.34
N CYS A 85 0.63 -9.26 -1.99
CA CYS A 85 1.46 -8.24 -2.61
C CYS A 85 1.51 -8.41 -4.12
N TYR A 86 1.62 -7.30 -4.83
CA TYR A 86 1.76 -7.24 -6.29
C TYR A 86 2.99 -6.44 -6.70
N ARG A 87 3.70 -6.90 -7.73
CA ARG A 87 4.82 -6.19 -8.38
C ARG A 87 4.49 -5.92 -9.84
N THR A 88 4.74 -4.71 -10.29
CA THR A 88 4.59 -4.37 -11.71
C THR A 88 5.75 -4.93 -12.52
N ASP A 89 6.96 -4.91 -11.96
CA ASP A 89 8.18 -5.45 -12.55
C ASP A 89 8.99 -6.24 -11.50
N VAL A 90 9.95 -7.02 -11.94
CA VAL A 90 10.85 -7.82 -11.07
C VAL A 90 11.67 -6.94 -10.13
N THR A 91 12.03 -5.75 -10.58
CA THR A 91 12.81 -4.75 -9.82
C THR A 91 11.95 -3.88 -8.90
N ASP A 92 10.63 -3.88 -9.08
CA ASP A 92 9.71 -3.07 -8.28
C ASP A 92 9.56 -3.59 -6.83
N VAL A 93 9.36 -2.65 -5.91
CA VAL A 93 8.97 -2.97 -4.53
C VAL A 93 7.55 -3.56 -4.52
N PRO A 94 7.33 -4.69 -3.85
CA PRO A 94 5.99 -5.26 -3.73
C PRO A 94 5.04 -4.32 -3.00
N ARG A 95 3.85 -4.13 -3.56
CA ARG A 95 2.79 -3.27 -3.00
C ARG A 95 1.65 -4.13 -2.50
N VAL A 96 1.09 -3.76 -1.35
CA VAL A 96 -0.03 -4.50 -0.75
C VAL A 96 -1.29 -4.32 -1.59
N VAL A 97 -1.92 -5.43 -1.96
CA VAL A 97 -3.16 -5.45 -2.75
C VAL A 97 -4.34 -5.08 -1.85
N VAL A 98 -5.03 -3.98 -2.18
CA VAL A 98 -6.25 -3.53 -1.49
C VAL A 98 -7.41 -3.58 -2.46
N ARG A 99 -8.32 -4.53 -2.28
CA ARG A 99 -9.45 -4.75 -3.20
C ARG A 99 -10.80 -4.34 -2.59
N TYR A 100 -11.58 -3.60 -3.38
CA TYR A 100 -13.04 -3.35 -3.34
C TYR A 100 -13.72 -3.10 -1.99
N ASP A 101 -13.01 -2.75 -0.93
CA ASP A 101 -13.60 -2.32 0.31
C ASP A 101 -13.50 -0.79 0.42
N LYS A 102 -14.65 -0.11 0.37
CA LYS A 102 -14.72 1.35 0.42
C LYS A 102 -14.30 1.89 1.78
N ASP A 103 -14.67 1.21 2.84
CA ASP A 103 -14.35 1.63 4.21
C ASP A 103 -12.85 1.47 4.47
N LEU A 104 -12.27 0.38 4.00
CA LEU A 104 -10.84 0.13 4.10
C LEU A 104 -10.04 1.18 3.32
N LYS A 105 -10.44 1.47 2.08
CA LYS A 105 -9.82 2.53 1.26
C LYS A 105 -9.91 3.89 1.93
N TYR A 106 -11.05 4.21 2.50
CA TYR A 106 -11.24 5.45 3.25
C TYR A 106 -10.30 5.53 4.46
N ARG A 107 -10.18 4.46 5.24
CA ARG A 107 -9.28 4.41 6.40
C ARG A 107 -7.81 4.55 6.02
N ILE A 108 -7.39 3.92 4.92
CA ILE A 108 -6.04 4.04 4.38
C ILE A 108 -5.79 5.48 3.94
N LEU A 109 -6.73 6.07 3.19
CA LEU A 109 -6.64 7.45 2.73
C LEU A 109 -6.62 8.44 3.89
N PHE A 110 -7.49 8.26 4.88
CA PHE A 110 -7.54 9.07 6.08
C PHE A 110 -6.21 9.04 6.83
N LYS A 111 -5.64 7.86 7.01
CA LYS A 111 -4.33 7.71 7.66
C LYS A 111 -3.21 8.39 6.88
N ALA A 112 -3.27 8.35 5.55
CA ALA A 112 -2.25 8.97 4.70
C ALA A 112 -2.38 10.50 4.62
N HIS A 113 -3.58 11.05 4.82
CA HIS A 113 -3.85 12.47 4.63
C HIS A 113 -4.02 13.24 5.95
N ASP A 114 -4.81 12.71 6.88
CA ASP A 114 -5.30 13.45 8.05
C ASP A 114 -4.55 13.18 9.35
N THR A 115 -3.57 12.29 9.36
CA THR A 115 -2.79 12.07 10.58
C THR A 115 -1.81 13.23 10.81
N ALA A 116 -1.58 13.57 12.08
CA ALA A 116 -0.64 14.61 12.50
C ALA A 116 0.79 14.38 11.92
N LEU A 117 1.14 13.12 11.66
CA LEU A 117 2.41 12.72 11.04
C LEU A 117 2.48 13.03 9.54
N SER A 118 1.35 13.05 8.83
CA SER A 118 1.30 13.31 7.39
C SER A 118 1.26 14.80 7.05
N GLY A 119 0.98 15.68 8.02
CA GLY A 119 1.07 17.13 7.86
C GLY A 119 0.17 17.71 6.77
N HIS A 120 -1.01 17.11 6.51
CA HIS A 120 -1.96 17.52 5.46
C HIS A 120 -1.27 17.68 4.09
N LEU A 121 -0.58 16.65 3.66
CA LEU A 121 0.05 16.60 2.35
C LEU A 121 -1.01 16.83 1.27
N GLY A 122 -0.73 17.70 0.31
CA GLY A 122 -1.62 17.93 -0.83
C GLY A 122 -1.88 16.65 -1.64
N ARG A 123 -2.94 16.66 -2.46
CA ARG A 123 -3.43 15.49 -3.23
C ARG A 123 -2.33 14.68 -3.91
N GLU A 124 -1.40 15.36 -4.62
CA GLU A 124 -0.34 14.68 -5.37
C GLU A 124 0.61 13.89 -4.47
N LYS A 125 1.02 14.47 -3.36
CA LYS A 125 1.91 13.80 -2.40
C LYS A 125 1.22 12.65 -1.69
N THR A 126 -0.05 12.81 -1.33
CA THR A 126 -0.85 11.73 -0.74
C THR A 126 -1.00 10.56 -1.71
N CYS A 127 -1.37 10.83 -2.97
CA CYS A 127 -1.47 9.79 -3.99
C CYS A 127 -0.12 9.12 -4.27
N GLY A 128 0.95 9.91 -4.36
CA GLY A 128 2.31 9.39 -4.55
C GLY A 128 2.73 8.45 -3.42
N SER A 129 2.54 8.85 -2.18
CA SER A 129 2.85 8.03 -1.00
C SER A 129 2.02 6.75 -0.98
N MET A 130 0.72 6.83 -1.29
CA MET A 130 -0.13 5.64 -1.30
C MET A 130 0.24 4.66 -2.41
N SER A 131 0.56 5.14 -3.61
CA SER A 131 0.92 4.31 -4.75
C SER A 131 2.25 3.56 -4.56
N GLN A 132 3.09 3.98 -3.63
CA GLN A 132 4.31 3.26 -3.26
C GLN A 132 4.04 2.01 -2.43
N HIS A 133 2.95 2.00 -1.64
CA HIS A 133 2.67 0.94 -0.68
C HIS A 133 1.48 0.06 -1.05
N TYR A 134 0.51 0.61 -1.79
CA TYR A 134 -0.75 -0.06 -2.11
C TYR A 134 -0.98 -0.17 -3.62
N TRP A 135 -1.65 -1.28 -3.98
CA TRP A 135 -2.08 -1.60 -5.34
C TRP A 135 -3.58 -1.76 -5.43
#